data_c119967ead79a52ee7e963d4e9415703
#
_entry.id   c119967ead79a52ee7e963d4e9415703
#
_cell.length_a   1.000
_cell.length_b   1.000
_cell.length_c   1.000
_cell.angle_alpha   90.00
_cell.angle_beta   90.00
_cell.angle_gamma   90.00
#
_symmetry.space_group_name_H-M   'P 1'
#
loop_
_entity.id
_entity.type
_entity.pdbx_description
1 polymer ?
#
loop_
_entity_poly.entity_id
_entity_poly.type
_entity_poly.pdbx_seq_one_letter_code
_entity_poly.pdbx_strand_id
1 'polypeptide(L)'
;MIGFFPGALVSAGRIVTVAGVCALAGTSGVLAQQSSLDNATDPEEALVERIKREVLRDLMRDGALDAQINAGIERYIAKQRAAQAAAGARKEQRSAALAKNIRPVSPQRDHIYGNPEAEVSLIEYSDFECPFCKRFHVTAKEVVDSYGGRVNWVYRHFPLAFHNPGAQKQAEASECANALGGNEAFWRYADKIYERTRSNGNGFPVNGLLPLAEEIGLDTEEFRVCLETGKFAGRVLEDYNDGTNIGITGTPGNVLRNNRTGRVVVRAGAVPAANLKNALDGLFR
;
A
#
# COMPACT_ATOMS: atom_id res chain seq x y z
N MET A 1 40.32 -5.00 -20.87
CA MET A 1 40.61 -3.86 -19.95
C MET A 1 39.75 -4.03 -18.73
N ILE A 2 40.42 -4.25 -17.63
CA ILE A 2 39.89 -4.59 -16.31
C ILE A 2 39.58 -3.27 -15.59
N GLY A 3 38.37 -3.09 -15.10
CA GLY A 3 37.98 -1.95 -14.25
C GLY A 3 37.34 -2.44 -12.97
N PHE A 4 38.17 -2.51 -11.93
CA PHE A 4 37.79 -2.75 -10.52
C PHE A 4 37.06 -1.52 -9.95
N PHE A 5 35.98 -1.72 -9.19
CA PHE A 5 35.47 -0.76 -8.21
C PHE A 5 35.43 -1.40 -6.82
N PRO A 6 35.89 -0.69 -5.77
CA PRO A 6 36.01 -1.23 -4.44
C PRO A 6 34.81 -1.00 -3.54
N GLY A 7 34.57 -1.96 -2.75
CA GLY A 7 34.13 -2.14 -1.39
C GLY A 7 33.28 -1.08 -0.67
N ALA A 8 32.07 -1.48 -0.28
CA ALA A 8 31.31 -0.83 0.77
C ALA A 8 31.69 -1.45 2.13
N LEU A 9 32.07 -0.59 3.08
CA LEU A 9 32.36 -0.93 4.47
C LEU A 9 31.11 -1.41 5.20
N VAL A 10 31.17 -2.62 5.72
CA VAL A 10 30.22 -3.16 6.70
C VAL A 10 30.68 -2.74 8.09
N SER A 11 29.87 -1.95 8.79
CA SER A 11 30.05 -1.60 10.20
C SER A 11 29.76 -2.79 11.09
N ALA A 12 30.80 -3.29 11.79
CA ALA A 12 30.70 -4.39 12.73
C ALA A 12 30.05 -3.93 14.05
N GLY A 13 28.90 -4.51 14.38
CA GLY A 13 28.28 -4.43 15.70
C GLY A 13 29.07 -5.23 16.73
N ARG A 14 29.42 -4.59 17.85
CA ARG A 14 30.11 -5.21 18.99
C ARG A 14 29.14 -6.16 19.71
N ILE A 15 29.48 -7.44 19.72
CA ILE A 15 28.91 -8.47 20.57
C ILE A 15 29.64 -8.42 21.91
N VAL A 16 28.94 -8.13 22.99
CA VAL A 16 29.47 -8.26 24.37
C VAL A 16 29.18 -9.68 24.84
N THR A 17 30.21 -10.50 24.89
CA THR A 17 30.20 -11.83 25.51
C THR A 17 30.49 -11.69 27.00
N VAL A 18 29.53 -12.08 27.84
CA VAL A 18 29.74 -12.29 29.28
C VAL A 18 30.28 -13.70 29.46
N ALA A 19 31.55 -13.84 29.82
CA ALA A 19 32.17 -15.11 30.22
C ALA A 19 32.10 -15.25 31.74
N GLY A 20 31.42 -16.31 32.18
CA GLY A 20 31.43 -16.69 33.58
C GLY A 20 32.77 -17.33 33.97
N VAL A 21 33.25 -17.00 35.15
CA VAL A 21 34.44 -17.65 35.77
C VAL A 21 33.96 -18.38 37.02
N CYS A 22 34.18 -19.69 36.98
CA CYS A 22 34.04 -20.59 38.13
C CYS A 22 35.23 -20.42 39.10
N ALA A 23 34.93 -20.54 40.38
CA ALA A 23 35.80 -20.50 41.50
C ALA A 23 36.73 -21.74 41.61
N LEU A 24 37.96 -21.54 42.07
CA LEU A 24 38.69 -22.54 42.82
C LEU A 24 39.41 -21.87 44.00
N ALA A 25 39.27 -22.52 45.12
CA ALA A 25 39.82 -22.10 46.42
C ALA A 25 41.33 -22.34 46.51
N GLY A 26 42.00 -21.45 47.24
CA GLY A 26 43.39 -21.61 47.67
C GLY A 26 43.72 -20.65 48.81
N THR A 27 43.89 -21.20 49.97
CA THR A 27 44.28 -20.57 51.22
C THR A 27 45.71 -20.08 51.21
N SER A 28 45.96 -18.84 51.62
CA SER A 28 47.17 -18.46 52.40
C SER A 28 47.04 -17.00 52.85
N GLY A 29 47.12 -16.77 54.14
CA GLY A 29 46.96 -15.47 54.76
C GLY A 29 48.15 -14.55 54.48
N VAL A 30 47.83 -13.30 54.27
CA VAL A 30 48.73 -12.16 54.47
C VAL A 30 47.88 -11.08 55.11
N LEU A 31 48.26 -10.78 56.34
CA LEU A 31 47.89 -9.60 57.09
C LEU A 31 48.31 -8.37 56.27
N ALA A 32 47.40 -7.68 55.68
CA ALA A 32 47.64 -6.37 55.09
C ALA A 32 46.82 -5.32 55.86
N GLN A 33 47.56 -4.43 56.44
CA GLN A 33 47.17 -3.24 57.10
C GLN A 33 45.95 -2.56 56.48
N GLN A 34 44.88 -2.41 57.21
CA GLN A 34 43.84 -1.40 56.97
C GLN A 34 44.46 -0.02 57.22
N SER A 35 44.91 0.61 56.15
CA SER A 35 45.08 2.06 56.13
C SER A 35 43.68 2.64 55.86
N SER A 36 43.07 3.13 56.90
CA SER A 36 41.94 4.04 56.84
C SER A 36 42.36 5.31 56.10
N LEU A 37 42.06 5.39 54.84
CA LEU A 37 41.97 6.66 54.15
C LEU A 37 40.56 7.17 54.43
N ASP A 38 40.41 7.94 55.48
CA ASP A 38 39.31 8.87 55.67
C ASP A 38 39.39 9.89 54.53
N ASN A 39 38.69 9.59 53.44
CA ASN A 39 38.30 10.61 52.45
C ASN A 39 37.25 11.47 53.16
N ALA A 40 37.71 12.55 53.79
CA ALA A 40 36.86 13.63 54.23
C ALA A 40 36.25 14.25 52.95
N THR A 41 35.11 13.74 52.55
CA THR A 41 34.27 14.41 51.55
C THR A 41 33.96 15.79 52.11
N ASP A 42 34.20 16.81 51.27
CA ASP A 42 33.81 18.18 51.58
C ASP A 42 32.39 18.21 52.20
N PRO A 43 32.19 18.80 53.38
CA PRO A 43 30.89 18.84 54.03
C PRO A 43 29.80 19.41 53.13
N GLU A 44 30.14 20.28 52.19
CA GLU A 44 29.27 20.85 51.19
C GLU A 44 28.86 19.82 50.12
N GLU A 45 29.80 19.02 49.60
CA GLU A 45 29.50 17.90 48.69
C GLU A 45 28.63 16.83 49.36
N ALA A 46 28.92 16.48 50.60
CA ALA A 46 28.11 15.52 51.35
C ALA A 46 26.68 16.01 51.57
N LEU A 47 26.51 17.32 51.82
CA LEU A 47 25.19 17.95 51.95
C LEU A 47 24.42 17.94 50.63
N VAL A 48 25.10 18.28 49.52
CA VAL A 48 24.50 18.27 48.15
C VAL A 48 24.04 16.86 47.78
N GLU A 49 24.86 15.84 48.00
CA GLU A 49 24.49 14.46 47.75
C GLU A 49 23.37 13.93 48.64
N ARG A 50 23.26 14.43 49.86
CA ARG A 50 22.14 14.12 50.76
C ARG A 50 20.84 14.75 50.23
N ILE A 51 20.87 16.03 49.86
CA ILE A 51 19.72 16.75 49.31
C ILE A 51 19.27 16.09 47.99
N LYS A 52 20.17 15.77 47.10
CA LYS A 52 19.84 15.04 45.83
C LYS A 52 19.12 13.71 46.14
N ARG A 53 19.63 12.90 47.03
CA ARG A 53 19.00 11.63 47.42
C ARG A 53 17.62 11.81 48.07
N GLU A 54 17.45 12.83 48.87
CA GLU A 54 16.18 13.11 49.52
C GLU A 54 15.12 13.60 48.52
N VAL A 55 15.48 14.53 47.63
CA VAL A 55 14.63 15.02 46.55
C VAL A 55 14.24 13.89 45.59
N LEU A 56 15.21 13.04 45.16
CA LEU A 56 14.93 11.89 44.33
C LEU A 56 13.99 10.88 45.02
N ARG A 57 14.20 10.63 46.32
CA ARG A 57 13.36 9.72 47.09
C ARG A 57 11.92 10.23 47.19
N ASP A 58 11.76 11.53 47.44
CA ASP A 58 10.44 12.15 47.54
C ASP A 58 9.72 12.18 46.19
N LEU A 59 10.42 12.51 45.10
CA LEU A 59 9.89 12.44 43.75
C LEU A 59 9.46 11.01 43.33
N MET A 60 10.22 10.00 43.77
CA MET A 60 9.90 8.60 43.47
C MET A 60 8.79 8.05 44.40
N ARG A 61 8.72 8.51 45.65
CA ARG A 61 7.75 8.01 46.63
C ARG A 61 6.31 8.46 46.32
N ASP A 62 6.15 9.68 45.82
CA ASP A 62 4.83 10.27 45.60
C ASP A 62 4.27 10.02 44.21
N GLY A 63 5.03 9.28 43.33
CA GLY A 63 4.63 9.01 41.94
C GLY A 63 4.51 10.27 41.06
N ALA A 64 4.91 11.42 41.55
CA ALA A 64 4.80 12.71 40.85
C ALA A 64 5.65 12.73 39.58
N LEU A 65 6.84 12.11 39.61
CA LEU A 65 7.72 11.98 38.46
C LEU A 65 7.09 11.07 37.37
N ASP A 66 6.56 9.92 37.78
CA ASP A 66 5.88 8.99 36.88
C ASP A 66 4.64 9.64 36.26
N ALA A 67 3.87 10.38 37.02
CA ALA A 67 2.72 11.12 36.53
C ALA A 67 3.12 12.18 35.49
N GLN A 68 4.22 12.92 35.71
CA GLN A 68 4.74 13.90 34.75
C GLN A 68 5.29 13.25 33.47
N ILE A 69 6.01 12.13 33.59
CA ILE A 69 6.52 11.36 32.48
C ILE A 69 5.34 10.83 31.66
N ASN A 70 4.35 10.20 32.30
CA ASN A 70 3.17 9.67 31.63
C ASN A 70 2.38 10.77 30.91
N ALA A 71 2.15 11.91 31.56
CA ALA A 71 1.51 13.06 30.94
C ALA A 71 2.34 13.63 29.75
N GLY A 72 3.67 13.56 29.82
CA GLY A 72 4.57 13.91 28.74
C GLY A 72 4.44 12.97 27.54
N ILE A 73 4.41 11.66 27.82
CA ILE A 73 4.24 10.61 26.80
C ILE A 73 2.86 10.75 26.14
N GLU A 74 1.81 10.91 26.91
CA GLU A 74 0.45 11.10 26.37
C GLU A 74 0.35 12.33 25.46
N ARG A 75 0.92 13.46 25.87
CA ARG A 75 0.99 14.68 25.04
C ARG A 75 1.76 14.43 23.74
N TYR A 76 2.89 13.73 23.83
CA TYR A 76 3.69 13.37 22.64
C TYR A 76 2.90 12.47 21.69
N ILE A 77 2.26 11.41 22.20
CA ILE A 77 1.42 10.49 21.41
C ILE A 77 0.25 11.25 20.77
N ALA A 78 -0.44 12.11 21.54
CA ALA A 78 -1.54 12.93 21.03
C ALA A 78 -1.07 13.86 19.90
N LYS A 79 0.09 14.52 20.07
CA LYS A 79 0.69 15.37 19.04
C LYS A 79 1.04 14.57 17.77
N GLN A 80 1.61 13.38 17.92
CA GLN A 80 1.93 12.50 16.77
C GLN A 80 0.67 12.04 16.04
N ARG A 81 -0.37 11.63 16.76
CA ARG A 81 -1.67 11.25 16.17
C ARG A 81 -2.32 12.41 15.43
N ALA A 82 -2.31 13.60 16.02
CA ALA A 82 -2.85 14.80 15.37
C ALA A 82 -2.07 15.17 14.11
N ALA A 83 -0.72 15.09 14.13
CA ALA A 83 0.12 15.33 12.96
C ALA A 83 -0.14 14.31 11.85
N GLN A 84 -0.26 13.02 12.20
CA GLN A 84 -0.59 11.96 11.24
C GLN A 84 -1.99 12.15 10.63
N ALA A 85 -2.99 12.49 11.46
CA ALA A 85 -4.35 12.79 10.98
C ALA A 85 -4.36 14.00 10.04
N ALA A 86 -3.66 15.07 10.38
CA ALA A 86 -3.54 16.26 9.52
C ALA A 86 -2.82 15.96 8.19
N ALA A 87 -1.75 15.15 8.23
CA ALA A 87 -1.05 14.71 7.02
C ALA A 87 -1.96 13.82 6.15
N GLY A 88 -2.71 12.91 6.75
CA GLY A 88 -3.72 12.08 6.09
C GLY A 88 -4.80 12.93 5.40
N ALA A 89 -5.37 13.88 6.11
CA ALA A 89 -6.38 14.79 5.57
C ALA A 89 -5.86 15.63 4.39
N ARG A 90 -4.64 16.16 4.49
CA ARG A 90 -3.99 16.89 3.39
C ARG A 90 -3.76 16.01 2.16
N LYS A 91 -3.31 14.77 2.37
CA LYS A 91 -3.14 13.78 1.29
C LYS A 91 -4.47 13.48 0.62
N GLU A 92 -5.53 13.25 1.38
CA GLU A 92 -6.88 12.97 0.85
C GLU A 92 -7.42 14.17 0.05
N GLN A 93 -7.31 15.40 0.57
CA GLN A 93 -7.70 16.63 -0.14
C GLN A 93 -6.93 16.80 -1.46
N ARG A 94 -5.62 16.57 -1.45
CA ARG A 94 -4.79 16.64 -2.66
C ARG A 94 -5.21 15.58 -3.69
N SER A 95 -5.41 14.34 -3.26
CA SER A 95 -5.87 13.26 -4.13
C SER A 95 -7.25 13.55 -4.72
N ALA A 96 -8.19 14.06 -3.92
CA ALA A 96 -9.50 14.45 -4.40
C ALA A 96 -9.45 15.63 -5.38
N ALA A 97 -8.54 16.59 -5.17
CA ALA A 97 -8.35 17.70 -6.10
C ALA A 97 -7.80 17.25 -7.46
N LEU A 98 -6.81 16.33 -7.46
CA LEU A 98 -6.26 15.75 -8.70
C LEU A 98 -7.29 14.87 -9.41
N ALA A 99 -8.05 14.08 -8.67
CA ALA A 99 -9.07 13.18 -9.22
C ALA A 99 -10.26 13.93 -9.89
N LYS A 100 -10.43 15.22 -9.68
CA LYS A 100 -11.38 16.03 -10.45
C LYS A 100 -11.04 16.09 -11.95
N ASN A 101 -9.77 15.90 -12.29
CA ASN A 101 -9.29 15.88 -13.67
C ASN A 101 -9.43 14.50 -14.32
N ILE A 102 -10.03 13.52 -13.64
CA ILE A 102 -10.25 12.20 -14.22
C ILE A 102 -11.05 12.30 -15.50
N ARG A 103 -10.66 11.56 -16.51
CA ARG A 103 -11.41 11.45 -17.75
C ARG A 103 -12.85 10.99 -17.42
N PRO A 104 -13.87 11.65 -17.96
CA PRO A 104 -15.27 11.23 -17.77
C PRO A 104 -15.46 9.78 -18.20
N VAL A 105 -16.41 9.09 -17.55
CA VAL A 105 -16.82 7.74 -17.96
C VAL A 105 -17.54 7.84 -19.30
N SER A 106 -17.17 6.98 -20.22
CA SER A 106 -17.73 6.91 -21.58
C SER A 106 -17.99 5.46 -21.97
N PRO A 107 -19.26 5.08 -22.23
CA PRO A 107 -19.60 3.73 -22.67
C PRO A 107 -18.94 3.32 -24.00
N GLN A 108 -18.54 4.30 -24.82
CA GLN A 108 -17.86 4.06 -26.09
C GLN A 108 -16.37 3.71 -25.92
N ARG A 109 -15.83 3.99 -24.73
CA ARG A 109 -14.39 3.81 -24.47
C ARG A 109 -14.13 2.90 -23.27
N ASP A 110 -14.87 3.10 -22.19
CA ASP A 110 -14.57 2.42 -20.93
C ASP A 110 -15.23 1.03 -20.85
N HIS A 111 -14.58 0.10 -20.20
CA HIS A 111 -15.14 -1.22 -19.90
C HIS A 111 -16.01 -1.11 -18.66
N ILE A 112 -17.33 -1.16 -18.85
CA ILE A 112 -18.32 -0.93 -17.79
C ILE A 112 -18.99 -2.24 -17.41
N TYR A 113 -18.88 -2.58 -16.12
CA TYR A 113 -19.67 -3.63 -15.49
C TYR A 113 -20.89 -3.02 -14.80
N GLY A 114 -22.07 -3.56 -15.09
CA GLY A 114 -23.35 -3.04 -14.59
C GLY A 114 -23.98 -2.00 -15.52
N ASN A 115 -24.77 -1.10 -14.94
CA ASN A 115 -25.53 -0.10 -15.71
C ASN A 115 -24.61 1.03 -16.22
N PRO A 116 -24.47 1.24 -17.54
CA PRO A 116 -23.65 2.33 -18.07
C PRO A 116 -24.15 3.72 -17.67
N GLU A 117 -25.45 3.87 -17.36
CA GLU A 117 -26.08 5.14 -16.95
C GLU A 117 -26.17 5.27 -15.41
N ALA A 118 -25.38 4.51 -14.65
CA ALA A 118 -25.38 4.58 -13.19
C ALA A 118 -25.04 5.97 -12.66
N GLU A 119 -25.70 6.37 -11.56
CA GLU A 119 -25.45 7.66 -10.90
C GLU A 119 -24.02 7.78 -10.36
N VAL A 120 -23.45 6.67 -9.90
CA VAL A 120 -22.10 6.63 -9.34
C VAL A 120 -21.26 5.57 -10.05
N SER A 121 -20.03 5.92 -10.38
CA SER A 121 -19.04 4.99 -10.94
C SER A 121 -17.92 4.70 -9.94
N LEU A 122 -17.60 3.42 -9.78
CA LEU A 122 -16.35 2.94 -9.23
C LEU A 122 -15.36 2.81 -10.39
N ILE A 123 -14.40 3.73 -10.53
CA ILE A 123 -13.39 3.70 -11.57
C ILE A 123 -12.12 3.12 -10.97
N GLU A 124 -11.72 1.93 -11.43
CA GLU A 124 -10.53 1.23 -10.99
C GLU A 124 -9.43 1.30 -12.02
N TYR A 125 -8.24 1.75 -11.60
CA TYR A 125 -6.99 1.58 -12.33
C TYR A 125 -6.33 0.29 -11.86
N SER A 126 -6.28 -0.70 -12.75
CA SER A 126 -6.04 -2.09 -12.39
C SER A 126 -4.91 -2.72 -13.21
N ASP A 127 -4.33 -3.78 -12.65
CA ASP A 127 -3.26 -4.57 -13.23
C ASP A 127 -3.57 -6.07 -13.04
N PHE A 128 -3.63 -6.83 -14.11
CA PHE A 128 -3.96 -8.26 -14.09
C PHE A 128 -2.93 -9.11 -13.32
N GLU A 129 -1.70 -8.63 -13.19
CA GLU A 129 -0.65 -9.28 -12.41
C GLU A 129 -0.66 -8.89 -10.92
N CYS A 130 -1.47 -7.89 -10.53
CA CYS A 130 -1.51 -7.44 -9.14
C CYS A 130 -2.39 -8.35 -8.27
N PRO A 131 -1.85 -8.96 -7.19
CA PRO A 131 -2.62 -9.84 -6.31
C PRO A 131 -3.73 -9.12 -5.55
N PHE A 132 -3.55 -7.82 -5.32
CA PHE A 132 -4.57 -6.97 -4.71
C PHE A 132 -5.72 -6.68 -5.67
N CYS A 133 -5.44 -6.51 -6.98
CA CYS A 133 -6.47 -6.37 -8.02
C CYS A 133 -7.27 -7.67 -8.17
N LYS A 134 -6.59 -8.83 -8.19
CA LYS A 134 -7.26 -10.14 -8.19
C LYS A 134 -8.29 -10.26 -7.07
N ARG A 135 -7.90 -9.91 -5.85
CA ARG A 135 -8.80 -9.94 -4.69
C ARG A 135 -9.92 -8.91 -4.80
N PHE A 136 -9.59 -7.70 -5.26
CA PHE A 136 -10.55 -6.61 -5.38
C PHE A 136 -11.59 -6.86 -6.47
N HIS A 137 -11.25 -7.59 -7.52
CA HIS A 137 -12.14 -7.94 -8.61
C HIS A 137 -13.44 -8.60 -8.14
N VAL A 138 -13.34 -9.57 -7.23
CA VAL A 138 -14.51 -10.22 -6.61
C VAL A 138 -15.28 -9.22 -5.75
N THR A 139 -14.59 -8.47 -4.91
CA THR A 139 -15.22 -7.47 -4.03
C THR A 139 -15.95 -6.39 -4.81
N ALA A 140 -15.36 -5.89 -5.90
CA ALA A 140 -15.98 -4.86 -6.74
C ALA A 140 -17.28 -5.33 -7.37
N LYS A 141 -17.32 -6.55 -7.93
CA LYS A 141 -18.53 -7.15 -8.49
C LYS A 141 -19.64 -7.28 -7.44
N GLU A 142 -19.36 -7.90 -6.30
CA GLU A 142 -20.30 -8.09 -5.20
C GLU A 142 -20.88 -6.76 -4.71
N VAL A 143 -20.03 -5.74 -4.57
CA VAL A 143 -20.48 -4.42 -4.13
C VAL A 143 -21.37 -3.77 -5.18
N VAL A 144 -20.95 -3.73 -6.43
CA VAL A 144 -21.72 -3.10 -7.53
C VAL A 144 -23.09 -3.77 -7.70
N ASP A 145 -23.12 -5.09 -7.70
CA ASP A 145 -24.38 -5.87 -7.81
C ASP A 145 -25.36 -5.52 -6.68
N SER A 146 -24.85 -5.25 -5.47
CA SER A 146 -25.68 -4.90 -4.31
C SER A 146 -26.37 -3.54 -4.42
N TYR A 147 -26.02 -2.69 -5.41
CA TYR A 147 -26.62 -1.37 -5.62
C TYR A 147 -27.76 -1.34 -6.66
N GLY A 148 -28.11 -2.48 -7.27
CA GLY A 148 -29.27 -2.58 -8.18
C GLY A 148 -29.19 -1.62 -9.37
N GLY A 149 -28.02 -1.43 -9.95
CA GLY A 149 -27.79 -0.57 -11.12
C GLY A 149 -27.53 0.92 -10.82
N ARG A 150 -27.53 1.33 -9.54
CA ARG A 150 -27.19 2.71 -9.16
C ARG A 150 -25.68 2.99 -9.16
N VAL A 151 -24.89 1.93 -9.10
CA VAL A 151 -23.43 1.96 -9.19
C VAL A 151 -23.00 1.09 -10.35
N ASN A 152 -22.01 1.54 -11.12
CA ASN A 152 -21.28 0.71 -12.06
C ASN A 152 -19.79 0.64 -11.72
N TRP A 153 -19.10 -0.31 -12.33
CA TRP A 153 -17.66 -0.45 -12.20
C TRP A 153 -17.01 -0.25 -13.57
N VAL A 154 -16.04 0.66 -13.61
CA VAL A 154 -15.26 1.02 -14.79
C VAL A 154 -13.84 0.52 -14.60
N TYR A 155 -13.38 -0.33 -15.50
CA TYR A 155 -12.01 -0.83 -15.50
C TYR A 155 -11.13 0.01 -16.41
N ARG A 156 -9.98 0.47 -15.91
CA ARG A 156 -8.92 1.16 -16.66
C ARG A 156 -7.59 0.48 -16.42
N HIS A 157 -6.79 0.34 -17.45
CA HIS A 157 -5.50 -0.33 -17.37
C HIS A 157 -4.45 0.51 -16.66
N PHE A 158 -3.71 -0.11 -15.73
CA PHE A 158 -2.56 0.49 -15.06
C PHE A 158 -1.47 -0.55 -14.82
N PRO A 159 -0.87 -1.12 -15.90
CA PRO A 159 0.14 -2.17 -15.78
C PRO A 159 1.38 -1.61 -15.08
N LEU A 160 1.77 -2.22 -13.96
CA LEU A 160 2.93 -1.80 -13.18
C LEU A 160 4.22 -2.31 -13.87
N ALA A 161 5.23 -1.46 -13.96
CA ALA A 161 6.46 -1.76 -14.70
C ALA A 161 7.16 -3.03 -14.23
N PHE A 162 7.13 -3.32 -12.93
CA PHE A 162 7.74 -4.53 -12.35
C PHE A 162 6.93 -5.83 -12.58
N HIS A 163 5.73 -5.73 -13.13
CA HIS A 163 4.92 -6.87 -13.57
C HIS A 163 5.03 -7.15 -15.08
N ASN A 164 5.77 -6.33 -15.80
CA ASN A 164 5.96 -6.51 -17.24
C ASN A 164 6.94 -7.66 -17.55
N PRO A 165 6.79 -8.34 -18.72
CA PRO A 165 5.87 -8.02 -19.82
C PRO A 165 4.44 -8.54 -19.65
N GLY A 166 4.17 -9.36 -18.62
CA GLY A 166 2.86 -10.01 -18.43
C GLY A 166 1.71 -9.01 -18.31
N ALA A 167 1.84 -8.03 -17.43
CA ALA A 167 0.79 -7.04 -17.17
C ALA A 167 0.38 -6.25 -18.42
N GLN A 168 1.37 -5.77 -19.18
CA GLN A 168 1.13 -5.05 -20.43
C GLN A 168 0.43 -5.93 -21.47
N LYS A 169 0.92 -7.17 -21.65
CA LYS A 169 0.35 -8.08 -22.65
C LYS A 169 -1.05 -8.57 -22.29
N GLN A 170 -1.33 -8.78 -21.03
CA GLN A 170 -2.68 -9.12 -20.55
C GLN A 170 -3.66 -7.96 -20.74
N ALA A 171 -3.22 -6.73 -20.51
CA ALA A 171 -4.02 -5.52 -20.76
C ALA A 171 -4.33 -5.39 -22.29
N GLU A 172 -3.34 -5.51 -23.16
CA GLU A 172 -3.53 -5.49 -24.62
C GLU A 172 -4.46 -6.62 -25.09
N ALA A 173 -4.30 -7.82 -24.55
CA ALA A 173 -5.14 -8.98 -24.86
C ALA A 173 -6.62 -8.77 -24.47
N SER A 174 -6.89 -8.19 -23.32
CA SER A 174 -8.25 -7.87 -22.91
C SER A 174 -8.91 -6.81 -23.79
N GLU A 175 -8.14 -5.87 -24.32
CA GLU A 175 -8.60 -4.91 -25.32
C GLU A 175 -8.88 -5.59 -26.68
N CYS A 176 -8.06 -6.57 -27.07
CA CYS A 176 -8.34 -7.39 -28.25
C CYS A 176 -9.65 -8.18 -28.08
N ALA A 177 -9.88 -8.73 -26.88
CA ALA A 177 -11.14 -9.40 -26.57
C ALA A 177 -12.34 -8.45 -26.68
N ASN A 178 -12.21 -7.22 -26.18
CA ASN A 178 -13.24 -6.19 -26.35
C ASN A 178 -13.49 -5.85 -27.83
N ALA A 179 -12.44 -5.72 -28.61
CA ALA A 179 -12.59 -5.37 -30.05
C ALA A 179 -13.32 -6.43 -30.86
N LEU A 180 -13.20 -7.70 -30.49
CA LEU A 180 -13.79 -8.84 -31.19
C LEU A 180 -15.17 -9.23 -30.65
N GLY A 181 -15.44 -9.05 -29.37
CA GLY A 181 -16.66 -9.51 -28.75
C GLY A 181 -17.35 -8.49 -27.82
N GLY A 182 -16.91 -7.23 -27.88
CA GLY A 182 -17.48 -6.14 -27.10
C GLY A 182 -17.18 -6.20 -25.60
N ASN A 183 -17.85 -5.32 -24.85
CA ASN A 183 -17.66 -5.18 -23.40
C ASN A 183 -17.89 -6.49 -22.63
N GLU A 184 -18.82 -7.35 -23.10
CA GLU A 184 -19.06 -8.65 -22.48
C GLU A 184 -17.84 -9.58 -22.61
N ALA A 185 -17.21 -9.62 -23.78
CA ALA A 185 -16.02 -10.41 -24.03
C ALA A 185 -14.83 -9.90 -23.18
N PHE A 186 -14.70 -8.56 -23.03
CA PHE A 186 -13.70 -7.99 -22.11
C PHE A 186 -13.86 -8.56 -20.70
N TRP A 187 -15.04 -8.49 -20.14
CA TRP A 187 -15.29 -8.95 -18.76
C TRP A 187 -15.11 -10.45 -18.60
N ARG A 188 -15.58 -11.26 -19.56
CA ARG A 188 -15.33 -12.71 -19.55
C ARG A 188 -13.83 -13.04 -19.60
N TYR A 189 -13.09 -12.30 -20.43
CA TYR A 189 -11.65 -12.47 -20.55
C TYR A 189 -10.92 -12.07 -19.26
N ALA A 190 -11.26 -10.91 -18.69
CA ALA A 190 -10.72 -10.42 -17.45
C ALA A 190 -11.00 -11.38 -16.28
N ASP A 191 -12.22 -11.89 -16.15
CA ASP A 191 -12.61 -12.86 -15.14
C ASP A 191 -11.72 -14.11 -15.20
N LYS A 192 -11.48 -14.64 -16.40
CA LYS A 192 -10.65 -15.82 -16.60
C LYS A 192 -9.17 -15.59 -16.26
N ILE A 193 -8.65 -14.40 -16.60
CA ILE A 193 -7.29 -14.05 -16.21
C ILE A 193 -7.20 -13.99 -14.67
N TYR A 194 -8.10 -13.27 -13.99
CA TYR A 194 -8.08 -13.15 -12.54
C TYR A 194 -8.34 -14.48 -11.82
N GLU A 195 -9.17 -15.35 -12.37
CA GLU A 195 -9.38 -16.69 -11.82
C GLU A 195 -8.06 -17.48 -11.79
N ARG A 196 -7.25 -17.42 -12.84
CA ARG A 196 -6.11 -18.31 -13.09
C ARG A 196 -4.75 -17.72 -12.75
N THR A 197 -4.62 -16.39 -12.71
CA THR A 197 -3.33 -15.74 -12.48
C THR A 197 -2.71 -16.12 -11.14
N ARG A 198 -1.38 -16.35 -11.15
CA ARG A 198 -0.55 -16.48 -9.95
C ARG A 198 -0.03 -15.15 -9.45
N SER A 199 -0.26 -14.07 -10.21
CA SER A 199 0.14 -12.69 -9.89
C SER A 199 1.66 -12.44 -9.79
N ASN A 200 2.03 -11.20 -9.50
CA ASN A 200 3.41 -10.74 -9.26
C ASN A 200 4.38 -10.98 -10.42
N GLY A 201 3.94 -10.76 -11.65
CA GLY A 201 4.76 -10.93 -12.86
C GLY A 201 4.99 -12.39 -13.27
N ASN A 202 4.47 -13.35 -12.50
CA ASN A 202 4.51 -14.79 -12.77
C ASN A 202 3.09 -15.36 -12.98
N GLY A 203 2.15 -14.48 -13.31
CA GLY A 203 0.73 -14.75 -13.26
C GLY A 203 0.19 -15.59 -14.41
N PHE A 204 -0.68 -14.98 -15.22
CA PHE A 204 -1.22 -15.67 -16.38
C PHE A 204 -0.18 -15.64 -17.51
N PRO A 205 0.23 -16.80 -18.04
CA PRO A 205 1.33 -16.85 -19.01
C PRO A 205 0.93 -16.20 -20.35
N VAL A 206 1.85 -15.46 -20.97
CA VAL A 206 1.59 -14.75 -22.23
C VAL A 206 1.16 -15.71 -23.36
N ASN A 207 1.75 -16.92 -23.42
CA ASN A 207 1.37 -17.95 -24.40
C ASN A 207 -0.02 -18.57 -24.12
N GLY A 208 -0.61 -18.32 -22.96
CA GLY A 208 -1.98 -18.72 -22.62
C GLY A 208 -3.06 -17.73 -23.07
N LEU A 209 -2.67 -16.52 -23.51
CA LEU A 209 -3.62 -15.47 -23.86
C LEU A 209 -4.45 -15.83 -25.11
N LEU A 210 -3.84 -16.40 -26.13
CA LEU A 210 -4.55 -16.86 -27.34
C LEU A 210 -5.49 -18.05 -27.06
N PRO A 211 -5.04 -19.13 -26.38
CA PRO A 211 -5.95 -20.21 -25.95
C PRO A 211 -7.14 -19.73 -25.11
N LEU A 212 -6.93 -18.69 -24.29
CA LEU A 212 -8.02 -18.10 -23.53
C LEU A 212 -9.07 -17.40 -24.40
N ALA A 213 -8.63 -16.72 -25.45
CA ALA A 213 -9.54 -16.10 -26.44
C ALA A 213 -10.39 -17.17 -27.16
N GLU A 214 -9.79 -18.28 -27.53
CA GLU A 214 -10.47 -19.44 -28.10
C GLU A 214 -11.52 -20.02 -27.13
N GLU A 215 -11.13 -20.21 -25.86
CA GLU A 215 -12.02 -20.73 -24.83
C GLU A 215 -13.29 -19.90 -24.64
N ILE A 216 -13.20 -18.58 -24.79
CA ILE A 216 -14.37 -17.70 -24.72
C ILE A 216 -15.07 -17.47 -26.06
N GLY A 217 -14.65 -18.19 -27.11
CA GLY A 217 -15.33 -18.21 -28.41
C GLY A 217 -15.00 -17.02 -29.32
N LEU A 218 -13.80 -16.41 -29.16
CA LEU A 218 -13.36 -15.35 -30.06
C LEU A 218 -12.62 -15.93 -31.27
N ASP A 219 -12.60 -15.18 -32.39
CA ASP A 219 -11.77 -15.52 -33.56
C ASP A 219 -10.29 -15.46 -33.18
N THR A 220 -9.63 -16.62 -33.25
CA THR A 220 -8.25 -16.78 -32.81
C THR A 220 -7.24 -16.12 -33.72
N GLU A 221 -7.52 -16.07 -35.05
CA GLU A 221 -6.61 -15.43 -35.98
C GLU A 221 -6.68 -13.91 -35.87
N GLU A 222 -7.86 -13.34 -35.79
CA GLU A 222 -8.03 -11.90 -35.58
C GLU A 222 -7.45 -11.49 -34.22
N PHE A 223 -7.65 -12.29 -33.17
CA PHE A 223 -7.08 -12.04 -31.86
C PHE A 223 -5.55 -12.09 -31.89
N ARG A 224 -4.96 -13.09 -32.53
CA ARG A 224 -3.52 -13.24 -32.67
C ARG A 224 -2.90 -12.02 -33.38
N VAL A 225 -3.46 -11.63 -34.53
CA VAL A 225 -3.02 -10.43 -35.24
C VAL A 225 -3.12 -9.17 -34.39
N CYS A 226 -4.24 -8.99 -33.67
CA CYS A 226 -4.45 -7.86 -32.78
C CYS A 226 -3.35 -7.78 -31.69
N LEU A 227 -3.05 -8.91 -31.04
CA LEU A 227 -2.10 -8.97 -29.92
C LEU A 227 -0.64 -8.85 -30.40
N GLU A 228 -0.26 -9.51 -31.50
CA GLU A 228 1.09 -9.48 -32.05
C GLU A 228 1.47 -8.09 -32.59
N THR A 229 0.52 -7.39 -33.20
CA THR A 229 0.74 -6.03 -33.71
C THR A 229 0.76 -4.96 -32.60
N GLY A 230 0.40 -5.32 -31.36
CA GLY A 230 0.28 -4.36 -30.27
C GLY A 230 -0.78 -3.30 -30.54
N LYS A 231 -1.87 -3.64 -31.24
CA LYS A 231 -2.93 -2.72 -31.70
C LYS A 231 -3.45 -1.79 -30.61
N PHE A 232 -3.50 -2.27 -29.36
CA PHE A 232 -4.04 -1.54 -28.24
C PHE A 232 -2.99 -1.07 -27.23
N ALA A 233 -1.69 -1.16 -27.52
CA ALA A 233 -0.64 -0.66 -26.63
C ALA A 233 -0.83 0.85 -26.31
N GLY A 234 -1.21 1.65 -27.30
CA GLY A 234 -1.51 3.07 -27.12
C GLY A 234 -2.69 3.33 -26.19
N ARG A 235 -3.76 2.52 -26.30
CA ARG A 235 -4.94 2.62 -25.42
C ARG A 235 -4.60 2.30 -23.97
N VAL A 236 -3.83 1.25 -23.72
CA VAL A 236 -3.34 0.89 -22.39
C VAL A 236 -2.50 2.03 -21.81
N LEU A 237 -1.62 2.63 -22.63
CA LEU A 237 -0.81 3.78 -22.23
C LEU A 237 -1.65 5.02 -21.89
N GLU A 238 -2.73 5.27 -22.62
CA GLU A 238 -3.64 6.38 -22.33
C GLU A 238 -4.31 6.22 -20.97
N ASP A 239 -4.76 5.01 -20.61
CA ASP A 239 -5.33 4.73 -19.29
C ASP A 239 -4.29 4.88 -18.17
N TYR A 240 -3.08 4.37 -18.41
CA TYR A 240 -1.95 4.53 -17.48
C TYR A 240 -1.63 6.02 -17.22
N ASN A 241 -1.57 6.81 -18.29
CA ASN A 241 -1.31 8.25 -18.20
C ASN A 241 -2.45 8.99 -17.49
N ASP A 242 -3.70 8.65 -17.78
CA ASP A 242 -4.86 9.21 -17.09
C ASP A 242 -4.78 8.95 -15.57
N GLY A 243 -4.51 7.71 -15.17
CA GLY A 243 -4.29 7.35 -13.76
C GLY A 243 -3.14 8.11 -13.12
N THR A 244 -2.00 8.19 -13.80
CA THR A 244 -0.82 8.92 -13.31
C THR A 244 -1.12 10.41 -13.12
N ASN A 245 -1.80 11.04 -14.06
CA ASN A 245 -2.15 12.47 -14.04
C ASN A 245 -3.08 12.82 -12.87
N ILE A 246 -3.91 11.89 -12.42
CA ILE A 246 -4.79 12.06 -11.26
C ILE A 246 -4.18 11.55 -9.95
N GLY A 247 -2.90 11.16 -9.97
CA GLY A 247 -2.15 10.79 -8.77
C GLY A 247 -2.30 9.35 -8.33
N ILE A 248 -2.73 8.42 -9.21
CA ILE A 248 -2.65 6.98 -8.96
C ILE A 248 -1.18 6.57 -9.04
N THR A 249 -0.71 5.86 -8.02
CA THR A 249 0.70 5.42 -7.90
C THR A 249 0.84 3.91 -7.70
N GLY A 250 -0.26 3.18 -7.74
CA GLY A 250 -0.29 1.72 -7.55
C GLY A 250 -1.70 1.16 -7.70
N THR A 251 -1.80 -0.16 -7.77
CA THR A 251 -3.04 -0.89 -8.09
C THR A 251 -3.54 -1.74 -6.91
N PRO A 252 -4.87 -1.91 -6.79
CA PRO A 252 -5.88 -1.14 -7.48
C PRO A 252 -5.92 0.32 -6.99
N GLY A 253 -6.03 1.26 -7.91
CA GLY A 253 -6.28 2.67 -7.62
C GLY A 253 -7.74 2.98 -7.93
N ASN A 254 -8.53 3.39 -6.91
CA ASN A 254 -9.97 3.54 -7.07
C ASN A 254 -10.39 5.01 -6.96
N VAL A 255 -11.16 5.47 -7.92
CA VAL A 255 -11.87 6.75 -7.89
C VAL A 255 -13.37 6.50 -7.93
N LEU A 256 -14.06 6.87 -6.86
CA LEU A 256 -15.51 6.83 -6.80
C LEU A 256 -16.01 8.19 -7.28
N ARG A 257 -16.87 8.21 -8.27
CA ARG A 257 -17.37 9.45 -8.88
C ARG A 257 -18.90 9.45 -8.96
N ASN A 258 -19.52 10.50 -8.45
CA ASN A 258 -20.91 10.79 -8.82
C ASN A 258 -20.92 11.45 -10.21
N ASN A 259 -21.52 10.79 -11.19
CA ASN A 259 -21.49 11.19 -12.60
C ASN A 259 -22.30 12.48 -12.87
N ARG A 260 -23.30 12.77 -12.02
CA ARG A 260 -24.14 13.95 -12.15
C ARG A 260 -23.48 15.22 -11.53
N THR A 261 -22.89 15.08 -10.32
CA THR A 261 -22.36 16.23 -9.58
C THR A 261 -20.87 16.44 -9.79
N GLY A 262 -20.17 15.44 -10.31
CA GLY A 262 -18.69 15.44 -10.44
C GLY A 262 -17.95 15.26 -9.10
N ARG A 263 -18.64 15.00 -7.98
CA ARG A 263 -17.98 14.71 -6.70
C ARG A 263 -17.16 13.44 -6.81
N VAL A 264 -15.96 13.48 -6.25
CA VAL A 264 -15.01 12.37 -6.29
C VAL A 264 -14.49 12.01 -4.89
N VAL A 265 -14.23 10.72 -4.69
CA VAL A 265 -13.55 10.17 -3.51
C VAL A 265 -12.50 9.17 -4.00
N VAL A 266 -11.25 9.33 -3.56
CA VAL A 266 -10.16 8.42 -3.94
C VAL A 266 -9.95 7.38 -2.85
N ARG A 267 -9.77 6.13 -3.25
CA ARG A 267 -9.43 5.02 -2.35
C ARG A 267 -8.33 4.17 -2.96
N ALA A 268 -7.22 4.02 -2.26
CA ALA A 268 -6.08 3.21 -2.70
C ALA A 268 -6.18 1.77 -2.19
N GLY A 269 -5.74 0.83 -3.02
CA GLY A 269 -5.64 -0.58 -2.67
C GLY A 269 -6.97 -1.34 -2.70
N ALA A 270 -6.92 -2.63 -2.36
CA ALA A 270 -8.07 -3.51 -2.30
C ALA A 270 -8.94 -3.17 -1.07
N VAL A 271 -9.80 -2.19 -1.23
CA VAL A 271 -10.70 -1.67 -0.17
C VAL A 271 -11.69 -2.76 0.25
N PRO A 272 -11.86 -3.05 1.55
CA PRO A 272 -12.89 -3.97 2.03
C PRO A 272 -14.30 -3.51 1.64
N ALA A 273 -15.20 -4.47 1.36
CA ALA A 273 -16.57 -4.20 0.87
C ALA A 273 -17.34 -3.18 1.73
N ALA A 274 -17.28 -3.29 3.06
CA ALA A 274 -17.96 -2.36 3.96
C ALA A 274 -17.44 -0.91 3.80
N ASN A 275 -16.13 -0.73 3.67
CA ASN A 275 -15.52 0.59 3.50
C ASN A 275 -15.82 1.17 2.10
N LEU A 276 -15.86 0.31 1.08
CA LEU A 276 -16.24 0.71 -0.28
C LEU A 276 -17.70 1.17 -0.32
N LYS A 277 -18.62 0.41 0.29
CA LYS A 277 -20.05 0.78 0.41
C LYS A 277 -20.22 2.10 1.15
N ASN A 278 -19.60 2.30 2.31
CA ASN A 278 -19.65 3.54 3.06
C ASN A 278 -19.19 4.76 2.23
N ALA A 279 -18.15 4.58 1.39
CA ALA A 279 -17.65 5.65 0.54
C ALA A 279 -18.60 5.94 -0.63
N LEU A 280 -19.22 4.91 -1.24
CA LEU A 280 -20.23 5.03 -2.29
C LEU A 280 -21.50 5.71 -1.77
N ASP A 281 -22.01 5.30 -0.60
CA ASP A 281 -23.20 5.88 0.04
C ASP A 281 -23.02 7.38 0.31
N GLY A 282 -21.80 7.80 0.64
CA GLY A 282 -21.47 9.22 0.79
C GLY A 282 -21.61 10.05 -0.49
N LEU A 283 -21.58 9.43 -1.66
CA LEU A 283 -21.71 10.12 -2.96
C LEU A 283 -23.16 10.33 -3.41
N PHE A 284 -24.12 9.61 -2.84
CA PHE A 284 -25.56 9.77 -3.14
C PHE A 284 -26.22 10.91 -2.36
N ARG A 285 -25.51 11.56 -1.43
CA ARG A 285 -26.00 12.64 -0.55
C ARG A 285 -25.77 14.02 -1.16
#